data_4b25920f1b55c8b952a15832e3da5bb0
#
_entry.id   4b25920f1b55c8b952a15832e3da5bb0
#
_cell.length_a   1.000
_cell.length_b   1.000
_cell.length_c   1.000
_cell.angle_alpha   90.00
_cell.angle_beta   90.00
_cell.angle_gamma   90.00
#
_symmetry.space_group_name_H-M   'P 1'
#
loop_
_entity.id
_entity.type
_entity.pdbx_description
1 polymer ?
#
loop_
_entity_poly.entity_id
_entity_poly.type
_entity_poly.pdbx_seq_one_letter_code
_entity_poly.pdbx_strand_id
1 'polypeptide(L)' 'MVNSHPNDPLHGYTLETIVTRLVEEYGWDELSDRIKIRCFANDPSIKSTLTFLRKTPWARNKVEMLFIELLNSEY' A
#
# COMPACT_ATOMS: atom_id res chain seq x y z
N MET A 1 -23.59 -9.41 1.59
CA MET A 1 -23.00 -9.75 1.36
C MET A 1 -22.21 -9.94 1.26
N VAL A 2 -22.29 -10.03 1.29
CA VAL A 2 -21.54 -10.40 1.16
C VAL A 2 -20.56 -10.30 0.84
N ASN A 3 -20.19 -10.45 1.44
CA ASN A 3 -19.10 -10.36 0.94
C ASN A 3 -18.69 -11.35 -0.02
N SER A 4 -18.66 -11.04 -0.94
CA SER A 4 -18.46 -11.93 -2.04
C SER A 4 -17.03 -12.29 -2.31
N HIS A 5 -16.10 -11.84 -1.49
CA HIS A 5 -14.69 -12.10 -1.68
C HIS A 5 -14.04 -12.60 -0.40
N PRO A 6 -14.45 -13.79 0.06
CA PRO A 6 -13.91 -14.31 1.32
C PRO A 6 -12.41 -14.55 1.29
N ASN A 7 -11.84 -14.69 0.07
CA ASN A 7 -10.41 -14.93 -0.09
C ASN A 7 -9.64 -13.67 -0.45
N ASP A 8 -10.31 -12.52 -0.48
CA ASP A 8 -9.65 -11.28 -0.80
C ASP A 8 -8.90 -10.76 0.43
N PRO A 9 -7.56 -10.79 0.43
CA PRO A 9 -6.82 -10.36 1.61
C PRO A 9 -6.94 -8.87 1.88
N LEU A 10 -7.47 -8.10 0.93
CA LEU A 10 -7.62 -6.66 1.09
C LEU A 10 -9.05 -6.26 1.48
N HIS A 11 -9.92 -7.23 1.68
CA HIS A 11 -11.28 -6.94 2.08
C HIS A 11 -11.28 -6.20 3.41
N GLY A 12 -11.93 -5.05 3.46
CA GLY A 12 -12.02 -4.26 4.67
C GLY A 12 -10.88 -3.27 4.87
N TYR A 13 -9.89 -3.26 3.98
CA TYR A 13 -8.79 -2.29 4.06
C TYR A 13 -8.95 -1.22 2.99
N THR A 14 -8.93 0.05 3.43
CA THR A 14 -8.90 1.15 2.47
C THR A 14 -7.47 1.36 2.00
N LEU A 15 -7.31 2.07 0.88
CA LEU A 15 -5.97 2.38 0.39
C LEU A 15 -5.19 3.21 1.42
N GLU A 16 -5.87 4.12 2.10
CA GLU A 16 -5.24 4.92 3.14
C GLU A 16 -4.71 4.03 4.27
N THR A 17 -5.50 3.07 4.70
CA THR A 17 -5.08 2.14 5.75
C THR A 17 -3.86 1.34 5.29
N ILE A 18 -3.89 0.87 4.04
CA ILE A 18 -2.79 0.09 3.48
C ILE A 18 -1.50 0.90 3.49
N VAL A 19 -1.55 2.12 2.96
CA VAL A 19 -0.36 2.96 2.90
C VAL A 19 0.14 3.29 4.30
N THR A 20 -0.77 3.65 5.20
CA THR A 20 -0.40 3.99 6.57
C THR A 20 0.32 2.82 7.25
N ARG A 21 -0.22 1.61 7.11
CA ARG A 21 0.40 0.43 7.71
C ARG A 21 1.76 0.15 7.11
N LEU A 22 1.90 0.33 5.81
CA LEU A 22 3.19 0.10 5.16
C LEU A 22 4.24 1.11 5.63
N VAL A 23 3.84 2.37 5.80
CA VAL A 23 4.75 3.39 6.30
C VAL A 23 5.16 3.09 7.74
N GLU A 24 4.22 2.67 8.57
CA GLU A 24 4.51 2.31 9.95
C GLU A 24 5.47 1.13 10.04
N GLU A 25 5.33 0.19 9.12
CA GLU A 25 6.11 -1.05 9.17
C GLU A 25 7.49 -0.88 8.55
N TYR A 26 7.58 -0.22 7.41
CA TYR A 26 8.82 -0.12 6.64
C TYR A 26 9.48 1.25 6.67
N GLY A 27 8.68 2.31 6.81
CA GLY A 27 9.18 3.68 6.64
C GLY A 27 9.29 4.04 5.17
N TRP A 28 9.38 5.34 4.92
CA TRP A 28 9.42 5.85 3.55
C TRP A 28 10.66 5.39 2.78
N ASP A 29 11.82 5.33 3.44
CA ASP A 29 13.04 4.94 2.77
C ASP A 29 12.96 3.51 2.24
N GLU A 30 12.49 2.61 3.07
CA GLU A 30 12.36 1.22 2.66
C GLU A 30 11.30 1.07 1.57
N LEU A 31 10.19 1.79 1.68
CA LEU A 31 9.16 1.74 0.65
C LEU A 31 9.71 2.24 -0.68
N SER A 32 10.53 3.29 -0.65
CA SER A 32 11.15 3.80 -1.86
C SER A 32 12.08 2.76 -2.50
N ASP A 33 12.76 1.96 -1.69
CA ASP A 33 13.61 0.89 -2.20
C ASP A 33 12.81 -0.24 -2.83
N ARG A 34 11.67 -0.55 -2.24
CA ARG A 34 10.85 -1.68 -2.69
C ARG A 34 9.99 -1.32 -3.89
N ILE A 35 9.48 -0.10 -3.94
CA ILE A 35 8.64 0.37 -5.03
C ILE A 35 9.18 1.70 -5.50
N LYS A 36 9.73 1.71 -6.71
CA LYS A 36 10.45 2.87 -7.23
C LYS A 36 9.48 3.90 -7.79
N ILE A 37 8.83 4.65 -6.88
CA ILE A 37 7.96 5.75 -7.28
C ILE A 37 8.38 7.01 -6.52
N ARG A 38 8.21 8.14 -7.19
CA ARG A 38 8.68 9.42 -6.69
C ARG A 38 8.06 9.84 -5.39
N CYS A 39 6.78 9.54 -5.22
CA CYS A 39 6.06 9.99 -4.05
C CYS A 39 6.57 9.34 -2.76
N PHE A 40 7.36 8.30 -2.87
CA PHE A 40 7.99 7.70 -1.69
C PHE A 40 9.35 8.32 -1.39
N ALA A 41 9.98 8.94 -2.37
CA ALA A 41 11.34 9.44 -2.24
C ALA A 41 11.41 10.95 -2.04
N ASN A 42 10.51 11.70 -2.67
CA ASN A 42 10.54 13.15 -2.67
C ASN A 42 9.45 13.69 -1.75
N ASP A 43 9.86 14.19 -0.58
CA ASP A 43 8.94 14.86 0.35
C ASP A 43 7.70 14.00 0.60
N PRO A 44 7.87 12.76 1.03
CA PRO A 44 6.76 11.82 1.08
C PRO A 44 5.71 12.20 2.13
N SER A 45 4.45 11.96 1.78
CA SER A 45 3.34 12.10 2.71
C SER A 45 2.25 11.12 2.33
N ILE A 46 1.40 10.79 3.29
CA ILE A 46 0.26 9.90 3.03
C ILE A 46 -0.63 10.50 1.94
N LYS A 47 -0.92 11.79 2.06
CA LYS A 47 -1.83 12.45 1.13
C LYS A 47 -1.32 12.43 -0.31
N SER A 48 -0.05 12.78 -0.52
CA SER A 48 0.49 12.81 -1.88
C SER A 48 0.59 11.40 -2.45
N THR A 49 0.91 10.43 -1.60
CA THR A 49 0.98 9.04 -2.01
C THR A 49 -0.40 8.55 -2.48
N LEU A 50 -1.43 8.83 -1.69
CA LEU A 50 -2.79 8.42 -2.08
C LEU A 50 -3.21 9.05 -3.40
N THR A 51 -2.92 10.33 -3.58
CA THR A 51 -3.26 11.02 -4.81
C THR A 51 -2.60 10.35 -6.01
N PHE A 52 -1.32 10.03 -5.89
CA PHE A 52 -0.58 9.37 -6.97
C PHE A 52 -1.13 7.97 -7.25
N LEU A 53 -1.35 7.19 -6.20
CA LEU A 53 -1.79 5.80 -6.37
C LEU A 53 -3.18 5.69 -6.97
N ARG A 54 -4.05 6.65 -6.67
CA ARG A 54 -5.40 6.65 -7.25
C ARG A 54 -5.38 6.86 -8.75
N LYS A 55 -4.34 7.47 -9.27
CA LYS A 55 -4.20 7.74 -10.69
C LYS A 55 -3.30 6.74 -11.41
N THR A 56 -2.64 5.86 -10.67
CA THR A 56 -1.58 5.02 -11.22
C THR A 56 -1.82 3.56 -10.85
N PRO A 57 -2.64 2.85 -11.62
CA PRO A 57 -3.03 1.48 -11.24
C PRO A 57 -1.87 0.51 -11.04
N TRP A 58 -0.80 0.61 -11.83
CA TRP A 58 0.32 -0.31 -11.66
C TRP A 58 1.03 -0.10 -10.31
N ALA A 59 1.15 1.15 -9.89
CA ALA A 59 1.79 1.44 -8.62
C ALA A 59 0.91 1.03 -7.45
N ARG A 60 -0.39 1.29 -7.57
CA ARG A 60 -1.33 0.86 -6.57
C ARG A 60 -1.31 -0.66 -6.40
N ASN A 61 -1.24 -1.38 -7.52
CA ASN A 61 -1.17 -2.83 -7.48
C ASN A 61 0.07 -3.31 -6.72
N LYS A 62 1.22 -2.67 -6.96
CA LYS A 62 2.45 -3.03 -6.25
C LYS A 62 2.35 -2.77 -4.75
N VAL A 63 1.73 -1.66 -4.38
CA VAL A 63 1.50 -1.33 -2.97
C VAL A 63 0.60 -2.38 -2.32
N GLU A 64 -0.47 -2.76 -3.00
CA GLU A 64 -1.39 -3.76 -2.47
C GLU A 64 -0.71 -5.11 -2.31
N MET A 65 0.13 -5.50 -3.27
CA MET A 65 0.86 -6.75 -3.17
C MET A 65 1.85 -6.75 -2.01
N LEU A 66 2.52 -5.63 -1.79
CA LEU A 66 3.44 -5.52 -0.66
C LEU A 66 2.68 -5.64 0.65
N PHE A 67 1.49 -5.06 0.73
CA PHE A 67 0.68 -5.18 1.93
C PHE A 67 0.23 -6.61 2.17
N ILE A 68 -0.12 -7.33 1.10
CA ILE A 68 -0.48 -8.75 1.23
C ILE A 68 0.70 -9.54 1.78
N GLU A 69 1.91 -9.26 1.32
CA GLU A 69 3.10 -9.91 1.85
C GLU A 69 3.27 -9.62 3.33
N LEU A 70 3.02 -8.36 3.73
CA LEU A 70 3.12 -7.98 5.13
C LEU A 70 2.11 -8.76 5.97
N LEU A 71 0.87 -8.84 5.51
CA LEU A 71 -0.16 -9.59 6.23
C LEU A 71 0.23 -11.06 6.37
N ASN A 72 0.76 -11.66 5.32
CA ASN A 72 1.18 -13.06 5.36
C ASN A 72 2.33 -13.28 6.33
N SER A 73 3.22 -12.32 6.46
CA SER A 73 4.36 -12.47 7.36
C SER A 73 3.98 -12.27 8.82
N GLU A 74 2.79 -11.73 9.09
CA GLU A 74 2.32 -11.54 10.45
C GLU A 74 1.66 -12.79 11.01
N TYR A 75 1.46 -13.79 10.18
CA TYR A 75 0.88 -15.07 10.60
C TYR A 75 1.91 -16.20 10.50
#